data_bcc7880ef3bed685cad199e62fe2a8c4
#
_entry.id   bcc7880ef3bed685cad199e62fe2a8c4
#
_cell.length_a   1.000
_cell.length_b   1.000
_cell.length_c   1.000
_cell.angle_alpha   90.00
_cell.angle_beta   90.00
_cell.angle_gamma   90.00
#
_symmetry.space_group_name_H-M   'P 1'
#
loop_
_entity.id
_entity.type
_entity.pdbx_description
1 polymer ?
#
loop_
_entity_poly.entity_id
_entity_poly.type
_entity_poly.pdbx_seq_one_letter_code
_entity_poly.pdbx_strand_id
1 'polypeptide(L)'
;EHQGGYTPFEADVTPYVIAGKSVRITVCVNNELNWQTIPPGMVITDENGKKKQSYFHDFFNYAGIHRSVMVYTTPNTWVDDITVVTHVAQDCNHASVDWQVVANGDVSVELRDADQQVVATGQGTSGTLQVVNPHLWQPGEGYLYELCVTAKSQTECDIYPLRVGIRSVAVKGEQFLINHKPFYFTGFGRHE
;
A
#
# COMPACT_ATOMS: atom_id res chain seq x y z
N GLU A 1 16.28 -9.10 8.35
CA GLU A 1 17.09 -8.36 7.38
C GLU A 1 16.18 -7.89 6.23
N HIS A 2 16.35 -6.64 5.79
CA HIS A 2 15.59 -6.04 4.69
C HIS A 2 16.56 -5.37 3.71
N GLN A 3 16.30 -5.53 2.41
CA GLN A 3 17.02 -4.86 1.33
C GLN A 3 16.05 -4.02 0.51
N GLY A 4 16.35 -2.74 0.35
CA GLY A 4 15.52 -1.78 -0.38
C GLY A 4 15.31 -0.51 0.43
N GLY A 5 16.01 0.57 0.05
CA GLY A 5 16.04 1.81 0.82
C GLY A 5 14.73 2.62 0.75
N TYR A 6 13.81 2.29 -0.15
CA TYR A 6 12.59 3.06 -0.42
C TYR A 6 11.30 2.29 -0.14
N THR A 7 11.41 1.04 0.29
CA THR A 7 10.25 0.21 0.65
C THR A 7 10.11 0.09 2.15
N PRO A 8 8.89 0.13 2.71
CA PRO A 8 8.65 -0.13 4.11
C PRO A 8 8.93 -1.61 4.43
N PHE A 9 9.24 -1.89 5.68
CA PHE A 9 9.35 -3.24 6.22
C PHE A 9 8.90 -3.28 7.67
N GLU A 10 8.53 -4.45 8.11
CA GLU A 10 8.06 -4.71 9.45
C GLU A 10 8.87 -5.84 10.10
N ALA A 11 8.91 -5.83 11.42
CA ALA A 11 9.52 -6.88 12.21
C ALA A 11 8.69 -7.14 13.46
N ASP A 12 8.24 -8.38 13.65
CA ASP A 12 7.60 -8.82 14.89
C ASP A 12 8.61 -8.84 16.02
N VAL A 13 8.39 -7.99 17.01
CA VAL A 13 9.23 -7.89 18.21
C VAL A 13 8.57 -8.49 19.44
N THR A 14 7.36 -9.03 19.32
CA THR A 14 6.56 -9.60 20.42
C THR A 14 7.35 -10.59 21.28
N PRO A 15 8.17 -11.52 20.72
CA PRO A 15 8.93 -12.47 21.53
C PRO A 15 10.02 -11.83 22.41
N TYR A 16 10.38 -10.58 22.15
CA TYR A 16 11.48 -9.88 22.82
C TYR A 16 11.00 -8.76 23.76
N VAL A 17 9.69 -8.53 23.84
CA VAL A 17 9.09 -7.43 24.61
C VAL A 17 8.38 -8.00 25.83
N ILE A 18 8.57 -7.34 26.96
CA ILE A 18 7.84 -7.63 28.21
C ILE A 18 7.05 -6.38 28.58
N ALA A 19 5.74 -6.51 28.76
CA ALA A 19 4.88 -5.41 29.14
C ALA A 19 5.38 -4.69 30.41
N GLY A 20 5.43 -3.37 30.37
CA GLY A 20 5.93 -2.54 31.47
C GLY A 20 7.47 -2.50 31.63
N LYS A 21 8.22 -3.12 30.73
CA LYS A 21 9.69 -3.04 30.69
C LYS A 21 10.16 -2.22 29.50
N SER A 22 11.29 -1.54 29.67
CA SER A 22 11.98 -0.88 28.57
C SER A 22 12.67 -1.91 27.69
N VAL A 23 12.58 -1.74 26.37
CA VAL A 23 13.32 -2.52 25.38
C VAL A 23 14.16 -1.57 24.52
N ARG A 24 15.34 -2.02 24.12
CA ARG A 24 16.21 -1.29 23.19
C ARG A 24 16.11 -1.93 21.81
N ILE A 25 15.73 -1.14 20.82
CA ILE A 25 15.77 -1.53 19.41
C ILE A 25 17.02 -0.91 18.79
N THR A 26 17.85 -1.74 18.16
CA THR A 26 19.05 -1.30 17.43
C THR A 26 18.88 -1.62 15.96
N VAL A 27 19.00 -0.61 15.10
CA VAL A 27 18.91 -0.75 13.65
C VAL A 27 20.27 -0.47 13.05
N CYS A 28 20.82 -1.46 12.32
CA CYS A 28 22.03 -1.30 11.55
C CYS A 28 21.66 -1.00 10.09
N VAL A 29 22.11 0.15 9.59
CA VAL A 29 21.83 0.59 8.22
C VAL A 29 23.11 0.60 7.41
N ASN A 30 23.10 -0.08 6.26
CA ASN A 30 24.16 -0.05 5.26
C ASN A 30 23.64 0.62 3.97
N ASN A 31 24.28 1.70 3.54
CA ASN A 31 23.94 2.41 2.30
C ASN A 31 24.94 2.13 1.16
N GLU A 32 25.76 1.11 1.26
CA GLU A 32 26.64 0.69 0.16
C GLU A 32 25.81 0.22 -1.04
N LEU A 33 26.01 0.89 -2.18
CA LEU A 33 25.32 0.56 -3.43
C LEU A 33 26.07 -0.54 -4.18
N ASN A 34 25.32 -1.33 -4.91
CA ASN A 34 25.81 -2.29 -5.89
C ASN A 34 24.85 -2.33 -7.10
N TRP A 35 25.06 -3.25 -8.03
CA TRP A 35 24.22 -3.36 -9.23
C TRP A 35 22.82 -3.92 -8.97
N GLN A 36 22.56 -4.52 -7.79
CA GLN A 36 21.26 -5.04 -7.38
C GLN A 36 20.48 -4.07 -6.48
N THR A 37 21.12 -2.99 -6.03
CA THR A 37 20.43 -1.96 -5.24
C THR A 37 19.63 -1.01 -6.12
N ILE A 38 18.62 -0.35 -5.52
CA ILE A 38 17.87 0.73 -6.16
C ILE A 38 18.05 1.98 -5.27
N PRO A 39 18.75 3.00 -5.75
CA PRO A 39 19.45 3.14 -7.06
C PRO A 39 20.70 2.25 -7.16
N PRO A 40 21.14 1.93 -8.40
CA PRO A 40 22.36 1.16 -8.60
C PRO A 40 23.61 2.02 -8.40
N GLY A 41 24.70 1.36 -8.02
CA GLY A 41 26.00 2.02 -7.87
C GLY A 41 27.11 1.01 -7.61
N MET A 42 28.26 1.52 -7.19
CA MET A 42 29.42 0.70 -6.83
C MET A 42 30.29 1.41 -5.80
N VAL A 43 31.07 0.66 -5.05
CA VAL A 43 32.16 1.19 -4.22
C VAL A 43 33.45 1.06 -4.99
N ILE A 44 34.15 2.17 -5.21
CA ILE A 44 35.49 2.24 -5.81
C ILE A 44 36.50 2.60 -4.72
N THR A 45 37.72 2.06 -4.85
CA THR A 45 38.84 2.41 -3.98
C THR A 45 39.81 3.29 -4.78
N ASP A 46 40.12 4.46 -4.26
CA ASP A 46 41.08 5.36 -4.91
C ASP A 46 42.54 4.91 -4.70
N GLU A 47 43.47 5.63 -5.33
CA GLU A 47 44.92 5.34 -5.29
C GLU A 47 45.49 5.36 -3.86
N ASN A 48 44.82 6.02 -2.92
CA ASN A 48 45.22 6.13 -1.54
C ASN A 48 44.53 5.06 -0.62
N GLY A 49 43.81 4.12 -1.22
CA GLY A 49 43.07 3.11 -0.50
C GLY A 49 41.75 3.60 0.11
N LYS A 50 41.30 4.83 -0.17
CA LYS A 50 40.06 5.38 0.34
C LYS A 50 38.88 4.89 -0.49
N LYS A 51 37.89 4.34 0.18
CA LYS A 51 36.64 3.92 -0.43
C LYS A 51 35.76 5.12 -0.73
N LYS A 52 35.22 5.18 -1.95
CA LYS A 52 34.25 6.17 -2.41
C LYS A 52 33.12 5.48 -3.12
N GLN A 53 31.89 5.89 -2.82
CA GLN A 53 30.72 5.41 -3.52
C GLN A 53 30.53 6.18 -4.84
N SER A 54 30.37 5.44 -5.93
CA SER A 54 29.98 5.96 -7.24
C SER A 54 28.59 5.47 -7.56
N TYR A 55 27.72 6.37 -8.00
CA TYR A 55 26.31 6.07 -8.28
C TYR A 55 25.88 6.71 -9.61
N PHE A 56 24.85 6.13 -10.22
CA PHE A 56 24.38 6.46 -11.56
C PHE A 56 23.00 7.12 -11.55
N HIS A 57 22.82 8.04 -10.61
CA HIS A 57 21.61 8.85 -10.47
C HIS A 57 21.99 10.28 -10.08
N ASP A 58 21.07 11.21 -10.22
CA ASP A 58 21.28 12.64 -10.07
C ASP A 58 20.79 13.21 -8.73
N PHE A 59 20.67 12.36 -7.71
CA PHE A 59 20.35 12.75 -6.34
C PHE A 59 21.31 12.14 -5.32
N PHE A 60 21.32 12.67 -4.09
CA PHE A 60 22.24 12.21 -3.07
C PHE A 60 21.84 10.85 -2.48
N ASN A 61 22.83 9.98 -2.28
CA ASN A 61 22.64 8.73 -1.56
C ASN A 61 22.90 8.96 -0.06
N TYR A 62 21.85 9.25 0.68
CA TYR A 62 21.94 9.47 2.12
C TYR A 62 22.09 8.15 2.88
N ALA A 63 22.69 8.22 4.08
CA ALA A 63 22.73 7.12 5.04
C ALA A 63 21.72 7.33 6.17
N GLY A 64 21.37 6.24 6.84
CA GLY A 64 20.49 6.27 8.01
C GLY A 64 19.02 6.07 7.67
N ILE A 65 18.17 6.43 8.61
CA ILE A 65 16.72 6.26 8.53
C ILE A 65 16.09 7.62 8.30
N HIS A 66 15.52 7.85 7.13
CA HIS A 66 14.94 9.13 6.73
C HIS A 66 13.40 9.18 6.85
N ARG A 67 12.76 8.05 7.13
CA ARG A 67 11.32 7.96 7.37
C ARG A 67 11.05 7.54 8.81
N SER A 68 9.79 7.72 9.23
CA SER A 68 9.38 7.41 10.60
C SER A 68 9.56 5.94 10.94
N VAL A 69 10.01 5.67 12.17
CA VAL A 69 9.97 4.34 12.79
C VAL A 69 8.78 4.34 13.74
N MET A 70 7.88 3.39 13.55
CA MET A 70 6.69 3.26 14.37
C MET A 70 6.70 1.92 15.09
N VAL A 71 6.17 1.91 16.30
CA VAL A 71 5.84 0.68 17.03
C VAL A 71 4.33 0.68 17.19
N TYR A 72 3.71 -0.39 16.77
CA TYR A 72 2.27 -0.55 16.89
C TYR A 72 1.94 -1.94 17.47
N THR A 73 0.73 -2.11 17.95
CA THR A 73 0.21 -3.38 18.45
C THR A 73 -1.06 -3.73 17.69
N THR A 74 -1.26 -5.01 17.48
CA THR A 74 -2.51 -5.56 16.97
C THR A 74 -3.20 -6.35 18.06
N PRO A 75 -4.55 -6.54 18.02
CA PRO A 75 -5.19 -7.57 18.81
C PRO A 75 -4.69 -8.95 18.38
N ASN A 76 -5.02 -10.03 19.10
CA ASN A 76 -4.63 -11.38 18.66
C ASN A 76 -5.40 -11.81 17.40
N THR A 77 -6.56 -11.21 17.14
CA THR A 77 -7.31 -11.36 15.88
C THR A 77 -7.14 -10.07 15.09
N TRP A 78 -6.47 -10.12 13.93
CA TRP A 78 -6.17 -8.93 13.13
C TRP A 78 -6.29 -9.18 11.64
N VAL A 79 -6.40 -8.07 10.90
CA VAL A 79 -6.26 -8.03 9.43
C VAL A 79 -4.79 -7.79 9.10
N ASP A 80 -4.18 -8.72 8.37
CA ASP A 80 -2.76 -8.68 7.99
C ASP A 80 -2.54 -7.97 6.65
N ASP A 81 -3.36 -8.31 5.64
CA ASP A 81 -3.27 -7.71 4.30
C ASP A 81 -4.64 -7.62 3.64
N ILE A 82 -4.81 -6.59 2.79
CA ILE A 82 -6.02 -6.35 2.02
C ILE A 82 -5.63 -6.03 0.57
N THR A 83 -6.07 -6.87 -0.36
CA THR A 83 -5.98 -6.59 -1.79
C THR A 83 -7.36 -6.23 -2.33
N VAL A 84 -7.45 -5.12 -3.06
CA VAL A 84 -8.71 -4.66 -3.67
C VAL A 84 -8.49 -4.36 -5.15
N VAL A 85 -9.38 -4.92 -5.99
CA VAL A 85 -9.41 -4.63 -7.42
C VAL A 85 -10.81 -4.16 -7.82
N THR A 86 -10.87 -3.07 -8.58
CA THR A 86 -12.14 -2.51 -9.03
C THR A 86 -12.34 -2.70 -10.54
N HIS A 87 -13.56 -3.05 -10.93
CA HIS A 87 -13.95 -3.18 -12.33
C HIS A 87 -15.17 -2.32 -12.60
N VAL A 88 -15.18 -1.64 -13.73
CA VAL A 88 -16.29 -0.79 -14.18
C VAL A 88 -16.84 -1.37 -15.48
N ALA A 89 -18.14 -1.60 -15.54
CA ALA A 89 -18.81 -2.05 -16.75
C ALA A 89 -18.79 -0.98 -17.84
N GLN A 90 -18.97 -1.38 -19.10
CA GLN A 90 -18.93 -0.45 -20.26
C GLN A 90 -19.99 0.66 -20.19
N ASP A 91 -21.11 0.38 -19.56
CA ASP A 91 -22.19 1.36 -19.36
C ASP A 91 -21.90 2.36 -18.23
N CYS A 92 -20.84 2.13 -17.45
CA CYS A 92 -20.48 2.89 -16.25
C CYS A 92 -21.58 2.94 -15.15
N ASN A 93 -22.66 2.16 -15.30
CA ASN A 93 -23.76 2.08 -14.34
C ASN A 93 -23.64 0.87 -13.40
N HIS A 94 -22.67 0.02 -13.67
CA HIS A 94 -22.37 -1.14 -12.84
C HIS A 94 -20.87 -1.22 -12.59
N ALA A 95 -20.51 -1.58 -11.37
CA ALA A 95 -19.14 -1.85 -11.01
C ALA A 95 -19.06 -3.04 -10.05
N SER A 96 -17.88 -3.64 -9.98
CA SER A 96 -17.55 -4.61 -8.93
C SER A 96 -16.29 -4.21 -8.20
N VAL A 97 -16.24 -4.61 -6.93
CA VAL A 97 -15.07 -4.47 -6.06
C VAL A 97 -14.72 -5.86 -5.57
N ASP A 98 -13.66 -6.41 -6.11
CA ASP A 98 -13.11 -7.69 -5.68
C ASP A 98 -12.21 -7.44 -4.48
N TRP A 99 -12.33 -8.27 -3.45
CA TRP A 99 -11.46 -8.21 -2.27
C TRP A 99 -10.81 -9.56 -1.99
N GLN A 100 -9.62 -9.49 -1.46
CA GLN A 100 -8.91 -10.60 -0.83
C GLN A 100 -8.28 -10.09 0.46
N VAL A 101 -8.51 -10.80 1.56
CA VAL A 101 -8.06 -10.41 2.90
C VAL A 101 -7.26 -11.55 3.50
N VAL A 102 -6.11 -11.23 4.06
CA VAL A 102 -5.37 -12.13 4.95
C VAL A 102 -5.67 -11.72 6.38
N ALA A 103 -6.26 -12.61 7.15
CA ALA A 103 -6.61 -12.39 8.54
C ALA A 103 -6.66 -13.72 9.30
N ASN A 104 -6.61 -13.68 10.63
CA ASN A 104 -6.68 -14.88 11.48
C ASN A 104 -8.02 -15.01 12.23
N GLY A 105 -9.09 -14.44 11.67
CA GLY A 105 -10.46 -14.52 12.20
C GLY A 105 -11.50 -14.63 11.09
N ASP A 106 -12.77 -14.63 11.49
CA ASP A 106 -13.88 -14.57 10.54
C ASP A 106 -13.93 -13.18 9.91
N VAL A 107 -13.93 -13.12 8.58
CA VAL A 107 -13.86 -11.86 7.84
C VAL A 107 -15.23 -11.45 7.33
N SER A 108 -15.56 -10.18 7.51
CA SER A 108 -16.67 -9.50 6.85
C SER A 108 -16.20 -8.17 6.25
N VAL A 109 -16.85 -7.75 5.18
CA VAL A 109 -16.57 -6.48 4.51
C VAL A 109 -17.85 -5.68 4.31
N GLU A 110 -17.75 -4.36 4.49
CA GLU A 110 -18.82 -3.41 4.18
C GLU A 110 -18.23 -2.30 3.31
N LEU A 111 -18.84 -2.06 2.16
CA LEU A 111 -18.51 -0.89 1.32
C LEU A 111 -19.48 0.23 1.66
N ARG A 112 -18.94 1.37 2.06
CA ARG A 112 -19.71 2.57 2.45
C ARG A 112 -19.42 3.72 1.49
N ASP A 113 -20.46 4.52 1.24
CA ASP A 113 -20.31 5.77 0.49
C ASP A 113 -19.76 6.92 1.36
N ALA A 114 -19.69 8.13 0.78
CA ALA A 114 -19.22 9.31 1.48
C ALA A 114 -20.11 9.74 2.65
N ASP A 115 -21.39 9.37 2.62
CA ASP A 115 -22.38 9.61 3.68
C ASP A 115 -22.42 8.47 4.71
N GLN A 116 -21.45 7.55 4.66
CA GLN A 116 -21.33 6.38 5.51
C GLN A 116 -22.50 5.39 5.37
N GLN A 117 -23.25 5.44 4.27
CA GLN A 117 -24.29 4.48 3.99
C GLN A 117 -23.67 3.21 3.41
N VAL A 118 -24.09 2.06 3.92
CA VAL A 118 -23.62 0.75 3.42
C VAL A 118 -24.25 0.51 2.05
N VAL A 119 -23.43 0.42 1.01
CA VAL A 119 -23.86 0.16 -0.37
C VAL A 119 -23.72 -1.30 -0.79
N ALA A 120 -22.82 -2.04 -0.16
CA ALA A 120 -22.65 -3.47 -0.40
C ALA A 120 -21.97 -4.14 0.79
N THR A 121 -22.22 -5.44 0.99
CA THR A 121 -21.61 -6.25 2.06
C THR A 121 -21.14 -7.60 1.53
N GLY A 122 -20.14 -8.17 2.19
CA GLY A 122 -19.61 -9.50 1.88
C GLY A 122 -19.10 -10.22 3.11
N GLN A 123 -18.91 -11.54 2.98
CA GLN A 123 -18.40 -12.42 4.03
C GLN A 123 -17.29 -13.30 3.47
N GLY A 124 -16.35 -13.65 4.33
CA GLY A 124 -15.22 -14.50 4.00
C GLY A 124 -13.97 -13.72 3.59
N THR A 125 -12.88 -14.42 3.37
CA THR A 125 -11.57 -13.86 3.06
C THR A 125 -11.42 -13.37 1.61
N SER A 126 -12.39 -13.66 0.75
CA SER A 126 -12.41 -13.15 -0.63
C SER A 126 -13.83 -13.14 -1.19
N GLY A 127 -14.07 -12.28 -2.16
CA GLY A 127 -15.34 -12.19 -2.86
C GLY A 127 -15.43 -10.97 -3.77
N THR A 128 -16.65 -10.67 -4.22
CA THR A 128 -16.95 -9.56 -5.11
C THR A 128 -18.19 -8.81 -4.62
N LEU A 129 -18.06 -7.52 -4.38
CA LEU A 129 -19.17 -6.61 -4.12
C LEU A 129 -19.69 -6.04 -5.44
N GLN A 130 -21.00 -6.06 -5.65
CA GLN A 130 -21.64 -5.43 -6.79
C GLN A 130 -22.16 -4.04 -6.39
N VAL A 131 -21.87 -3.04 -7.20
CA VAL A 131 -22.29 -1.66 -6.98
C VAL A 131 -23.07 -1.18 -8.19
N VAL A 132 -24.31 -0.79 -7.98
CA VAL A 132 -25.18 -0.24 -9.02
C VAL A 132 -25.15 1.29 -8.95
N ASN A 133 -25.03 1.95 -10.09
CA ASN A 133 -24.86 3.39 -10.24
C ASN A 133 -23.71 3.94 -9.36
N PRO A 134 -22.49 3.39 -9.50
CA PRO A 134 -21.37 3.82 -8.69
C PRO A 134 -20.99 5.27 -8.96
N HIS A 135 -20.61 6.00 -7.92
CA HIS A 135 -19.90 7.27 -8.08
C HIS A 135 -18.43 6.94 -8.41
N LEU A 136 -18.07 7.05 -9.67
CA LEU A 136 -16.75 6.66 -10.15
C LEU A 136 -15.69 7.69 -9.73
N TRP A 137 -14.55 7.17 -9.29
CA TRP A 137 -13.35 8.01 -9.17
C TRP A 137 -12.88 8.44 -10.56
N GLN A 138 -12.61 9.71 -10.75
CA GLN A 138 -12.03 10.25 -11.99
C GLN A 138 -11.09 11.42 -11.69
N PRO A 139 -10.17 11.75 -12.60
CA PRO A 139 -9.30 12.90 -12.46
C PRO A 139 -10.10 14.19 -12.25
N GLY A 140 -9.73 14.97 -11.23
CA GLY A 140 -10.44 16.17 -10.82
C GLY A 140 -11.64 15.94 -9.89
N GLU A 141 -12.11 14.70 -9.79
CA GLU A 141 -13.19 14.28 -8.89
C GLU A 141 -12.81 12.97 -8.22
N GLY A 142 -12.01 13.05 -7.18
CA GLY A 142 -11.44 11.92 -6.46
C GLY A 142 -12.39 11.27 -5.46
N TYR A 143 -13.60 10.85 -5.90
CA TYR A 143 -14.55 10.21 -5.01
C TYR A 143 -14.03 8.87 -4.47
N LEU A 144 -14.14 8.67 -3.16
CA LEU A 144 -13.68 7.48 -2.47
C LEU A 144 -14.79 6.89 -1.61
N TYR A 145 -15.01 5.60 -1.80
CA TYR A 145 -15.73 4.76 -0.86
C TYR A 145 -14.82 4.36 0.29
N GLU A 146 -15.42 3.87 1.37
CA GLU A 146 -14.70 3.24 2.47
C GLU A 146 -15.06 1.75 2.51
N LEU A 147 -14.07 0.89 2.32
CA LEU A 147 -14.20 -0.54 2.53
C LEU A 147 -13.77 -0.84 3.97
N CYS A 148 -14.74 -1.09 4.85
CA CYS A 148 -14.49 -1.54 6.21
C CYS A 148 -14.30 -3.06 6.20
N VAL A 149 -13.09 -3.51 6.48
CA VAL A 149 -12.77 -4.93 6.68
C VAL A 149 -12.75 -5.22 8.16
N THR A 150 -13.52 -6.21 8.58
CA THR A 150 -13.58 -6.67 9.98
C THR A 150 -13.08 -8.10 10.06
N ALA A 151 -12.07 -8.33 10.90
CA ALA A 151 -11.67 -9.67 11.33
C ALA A 151 -12.16 -9.89 12.76
N LYS A 152 -12.90 -10.98 13.02
CA LYS A 152 -13.53 -11.24 14.30
C LYS A 152 -13.28 -12.65 14.79
N SER A 153 -13.05 -12.79 16.09
CA SER A 153 -13.11 -14.03 16.85
C SER A 153 -14.22 -13.98 17.90
N GLN A 154 -14.28 -14.96 18.77
CA GLN A 154 -15.26 -14.94 19.88
C GLN A 154 -15.02 -13.82 20.89
N THR A 155 -13.77 -13.37 21.03
CA THR A 155 -13.35 -12.45 22.10
C THR A 155 -12.80 -11.12 21.60
N GLU A 156 -12.38 -11.06 20.34
CA GLU A 156 -11.69 -9.89 19.80
C GLU A 156 -12.19 -9.54 18.41
N CYS A 157 -11.96 -8.30 18.03
CA CYS A 157 -12.34 -7.76 16.73
C CYS A 157 -11.30 -6.72 16.30
N ASP A 158 -10.89 -6.80 15.04
CA ASP A 158 -10.08 -5.78 14.37
C ASP A 158 -10.87 -5.21 13.20
N ILE A 159 -10.82 -3.89 13.03
CA ILE A 159 -11.54 -3.19 11.97
C ILE A 159 -10.54 -2.32 11.21
N TYR A 160 -10.41 -2.58 9.92
CA TYR A 160 -9.52 -1.84 9.04
C TYR A 160 -10.32 -1.08 7.96
N PRO A 161 -10.43 0.26 8.05
CA PRO A 161 -11.06 1.07 7.02
C PRO A 161 -10.05 1.37 5.90
N LEU A 162 -10.40 1.01 4.67
CA LEU A 162 -9.61 1.26 3.47
C LEU A 162 -10.37 2.16 2.50
N ARG A 163 -9.75 3.24 2.03
CA ARG A 163 -10.34 4.11 1.03
C ARG A 163 -10.17 3.54 -0.37
N VAL A 164 -11.28 3.39 -1.09
CA VAL A 164 -11.35 2.74 -2.40
C VAL A 164 -11.99 3.66 -3.43
N GLY A 165 -11.25 3.99 -4.49
CA GLY A 165 -11.80 4.67 -5.66
C GLY A 165 -12.25 3.65 -6.70
N ILE A 166 -13.53 3.57 -7.00
CA ILE A 166 -14.05 2.68 -8.04
C ILE A 166 -13.73 3.29 -9.40
N ARG A 167 -12.82 2.64 -10.14
CA ARG A 167 -12.40 3.05 -11.48
C ARG A 167 -11.91 1.86 -12.27
N SER A 168 -11.89 2.00 -13.59
CA SER A 168 -11.12 1.13 -14.48
C SER A 168 -9.98 1.92 -15.12
N VAL A 169 -8.84 1.26 -15.30
CA VAL A 169 -7.67 1.78 -16.02
C VAL A 169 -7.29 0.76 -17.08
N ALA A 170 -7.13 1.21 -18.30
CA ALA A 170 -6.75 0.34 -19.41
C ALA A 170 -5.88 1.05 -20.44
N VAL A 171 -5.12 0.26 -21.20
CA VAL A 171 -4.43 0.74 -22.40
C VAL A 171 -5.04 0.02 -23.59
N LYS A 172 -5.52 0.79 -24.59
CA LYS A 172 -6.08 0.25 -25.83
C LYS A 172 -5.37 0.90 -27.02
N GLY A 173 -4.55 0.10 -27.72
CA GLY A 173 -3.66 0.65 -28.73
C GLY A 173 -2.68 1.66 -28.10
N GLU A 174 -2.71 2.88 -28.58
CA GLU A 174 -1.88 4.00 -28.08
C GLU A 174 -2.60 4.90 -27.08
N GLN A 175 -3.82 4.53 -26.67
CA GLN A 175 -4.65 5.32 -25.78
C GLN A 175 -4.64 4.78 -24.36
N PHE A 176 -4.43 5.66 -23.40
CA PHE A 176 -4.67 5.39 -21.97
C PHE A 176 -6.14 5.75 -21.66
N LEU A 177 -6.83 4.86 -21.01
CA LEU A 177 -8.24 5.02 -20.68
C LEU A 177 -8.47 5.00 -19.17
N ILE A 178 -9.31 5.91 -18.69
CA ILE A 178 -9.89 5.89 -17.33
C ILE A 178 -11.42 5.81 -17.51
N ASN A 179 -12.04 4.83 -16.86
CA ASN A 179 -13.47 4.57 -16.98
C ASN A 179 -13.94 4.55 -18.47
N HIS A 180 -13.16 3.82 -19.30
CA HIS A 180 -13.37 3.64 -20.74
C HIS A 180 -13.24 4.92 -21.58
N LYS A 181 -12.90 6.07 -20.99
CA LYS A 181 -12.72 7.33 -21.68
C LYS A 181 -11.23 7.61 -21.91
N PRO A 182 -10.83 8.10 -23.10
CA PRO A 182 -9.45 8.52 -23.32
C PRO A 182 -9.00 9.57 -22.31
N PHE A 183 -7.83 9.36 -21.74
CA PHE A 183 -7.20 10.28 -20.79
C PHE A 183 -5.85 10.74 -21.35
N TYR A 184 -5.63 12.03 -21.34
CA TYR A 184 -4.37 12.64 -21.74
C TYR A 184 -3.64 13.18 -20.52
N PHE A 185 -2.38 12.74 -20.33
CA PHE A 185 -1.55 13.19 -19.22
C PHE A 185 -1.00 14.58 -19.52
N THR A 186 -1.22 15.49 -18.59
CA THR A 186 -0.57 16.81 -18.56
C THR A 186 0.24 16.89 -17.27
N GLY A 187 1.48 17.38 -17.37
CA GLY A 187 2.34 17.47 -16.19
C GLY A 187 3.69 18.06 -16.53
N PHE A 188 4.51 18.18 -15.51
CA PHE A 188 5.89 18.62 -15.60
C PHE A 188 6.75 17.83 -14.62
N GLY A 189 8.04 17.66 -14.96
CA GLY A 189 9.03 17.10 -14.05
C GLY A 189 9.45 18.14 -13.01
N ARG A 190 9.52 17.73 -11.75
CA ARG A 190 10.09 18.53 -10.67
C ARG A 190 11.19 17.74 -10.00
N HIS A 191 12.36 18.34 -9.89
CA HIS A 191 13.48 17.84 -9.09
C HIS A 191 13.59 18.67 -7.81
N GLU A 192 13.75 17.98 -6.69
CA GLU A 192 13.99 18.59 -5.37
C GLU A 192 15.38 18.20 -4.86
#